data_78bbcbec06384363183c36bf8adbf5db
#
_entry.id   78bbcbec06384363183c36bf8adbf5db
#
_cell.length_a   1.000
_cell.length_b   1.000
_cell.length_c   1.000
_cell.angle_alpha   90.00
_cell.angle_beta   90.00
_cell.angle_gamma   90.00
#
_symmetry.space_group_name_H-M   'P 1'
#
loop_
_entity.id
_entity.type
_entity.pdbx_description
1 polymer ?
#
loop_
_entity_poly.entity_id
_entity_poly.type
_entity_poly.pdbx_seq_one_letter_code
_entity_poly.pdbx_strand_id
1 'polypeptide(L)'
;CILWLSAAAAVWLGWFYKPLRLLMPLCIALAYAATVLYAGQMANGERFLLRYFLASQSAIGWLCALVPMAWLCYALGLLVGNKQTETDSTHAVPMLLRIARYLAWAGAAIGLTGMLVRWHESYLLTPGNGHIPLSNLYEVFILFIVITALMFLYYEGKFRLHRLGVFVY
;
A
#
# COMPACT_ATOMS: atom_id res chain seq x y z
N CYS A 1 18.90 -10.71 -16.08
CA CYS A 1 19.41 -10.90 -14.70
C CYS A 1 18.57 -10.18 -13.65
N ILE A 2 18.26 -8.87 -13.81
CA ILE A 2 17.53 -8.07 -12.79
C ILE A 2 16.14 -8.62 -12.50
N LEU A 3 15.38 -9.01 -13.53
CA LEU A 3 14.02 -9.59 -13.35
C LEU A 3 14.05 -10.91 -12.57
N TRP A 4 15.05 -11.75 -12.78
CA TRP A 4 15.22 -13.00 -12.04
C TRP A 4 15.61 -12.74 -10.58
N LEU A 5 16.47 -11.76 -10.32
CA LEU A 5 16.86 -11.37 -8.97
C LEU A 5 15.67 -10.77 -8.21
N SER A 6 14.88 -9.91 -8.83
CA SER A 6 13.68 -9.33 -8.20
C SER A 6 12.60 -10.38 -7.95
N ALA A 7 12.39 -11.32 -8.89
CA ALA A 7 11.47 -12.44 -8.68
C ALA A 7 11.95 -13.36 -7.55
N ALA A 8 13.24 -13.70 -7.52
CA ALA A 8 13.82 -14.51 -6.45
C ALA A 8 13.72 -13.81 -5.09
N ALA A 9 13.98 -12.50 -5.02
CA ALA A 9 13.82 -11.72 -3.79
C ALA A 9 12.34 -11.67 -3.34
N ALA A 10 11.40 -11.50 -4.25
CA ALA A 10 9.97 -11.50 -3.95
C ALA A 10 9.49 -12.86 -3.43
N VAL A 11 9.95 -13.96 -4.04
CA VAL A 11 9.66 -15.32 -3.57
C VAL A 11 10.30 -15.57 -2.20
N TRP A 12 11.54 -15.14 -2.02
CA TRP A 12 12.26 -15.31 -0.75
C TRP A 12 11.59 -14.52 0.39
N LEU A 13 11.27 -13.24 0.17
CA LEU A 13 10.52 -12.41 1.14
C LEU A 13 9.13 -13.00 1.43
N GLY A 14 8.42 -13.47 0.41
CA GLY A 14 7.13 -14.11 0.56
C GLY A 14 7.22 -15.44 1.33
N TRP A 15 8.36 -16.16 1.29
CA TRP A 15 8.57 -17.37 2.07
C TRP A 15 8.60 -17.08 3.57
N PHE A 16 9.25 -15.98 3.97
CA PHE A 16 9.36 -15.58 5.39
C PHE A 16 8.09 -14.92 5.95
N TYR A 17 7.29 -14.25 5.09
CA TYR A 17 6.12 -13.53 5.55
C TYR A 17 4.87 -13.83 4.72
N LYS A 18 4.01 -14.68 5.28
CA LYS A 18 2.78 -15.16 4.61
C LYS A 18 1.92 -14.06 3.97
N PRO A 19 1.66 -12.88 4.60
CA PRO A 19 0.85 -11.84 3.99
C PRO A 19 1.43 -11.27 2.68
N LEU A 20 2.77 -11.21 2.54
CA LEU A 20 3.39 -10.75 1.30
C LEU A 20 3.13 -11.68 0.10
N ARG A 21 2.92 -12.97 0.35
CA ARG A 21 2.59 -13.93 -0.72
C ARG A 21 1.28 -13.61 -1.43
N LEU A 22 0.34 -12.99 -0.74
CA LEU A 22 -0.94 -12.58 -1.31
C LEU A 22 -0.87 -11.14 -1.84
N LEU A 23 -0.14 -10.26 -1.15
CA LEU A 23 -0.01 -8.86 -1.53
C LEU A 23 0.65 -8.70 -2.91
N MET A 24 1.80 -9.34 -3.13
CA MET A 24 2.57 -9.18 -4.37
C MET A 24 1.79 -9.60 -5.62
N PRO A 25 1.22 -10.82 -5.72
CA PRO A 25 0.43 -11.20 -6.88
C PRO A 25 -0.84 -10.34 -7.05
N LEU A 26 -1.45 -9.88 -5.95
CA LEU A 26 -2.59 -8.96 -6.02
C LEU A 26 -2.19 -7.62 -6.66
N CYS A 27 -1.09 -7.00 -6.20
CA CYS A 27 -0.60 -5.74 -6.77
C CYS A 27 -0.22 -5.90 -8.25
N ILE A 28 0.42 -7.00 -8.62
CA ILE A 28 0.77 -7.30 -10.02
C ILE A 28 -0.49 -7.49 -10.85
N ALA A 29 -1.49 -8.22 -10.35
CA ALA A 29 -2.76 -8.43 -11.06
C ALA A 29 -3.52 -7.12 -11.27
N LEU A 30 -3.57 -6.25 -10.25
CA LEU A 30 -4.21 -4.93 -10.36
C LEU A 30 -3.45 -4.02 -11.33
N ALA A 31 -2.13 -4.00 -11.28
CA ALA A 31 -1.31 -3.24 -12.22
C ALA A 31 -1.49 -3.76 -13.66
N TYR A 32 -1.52 -5.08 -13.85
CA TYR A 32 -1.80 -5.69 -15.15
C TYR A 32 -3.21 -5.33 -15.65
N ALA A 33 -4.22 -5.39 -14.79
CA ALA A 33 -5.58 -4.96 -15.14
C ALA A 33 -5.60 -3.48 -15.58
N ALA A 34 -4.86 -2.60 -14.90
CA ALA A 34 -4.73 -1.22 -15.31
C ALA A 34 -4.07 -1.09 -16.69
N THR A 35 -2.98 -1.84 -16.96
CA THR A 35 -2.31 -1.79 -18.29
C THR A 35 -3.23 -2.25 -19.41
N VAL A 36 -4.03 -3.29 -19.18
CA VAL A 36 -5.03 -3.77 -20.15
C VAL A 36 -6.13 -2.71 -20.39
N LEU A 37 -6.59 -2.04 -19.32
CA LEU A 37 -7.59 -0.97 -19.42
C LEU A 37 -7.08 0.26 -20.18
N TYR A 38 -5.80 0.61 -20.03
CA TYR A 38 -5.16 1.67 -20.83
C TYR A 38 -5.09 1.29 -22.32
N ALA A 39 -5.01 0.00 -22.65
CA ALA A 39 -4.88 -0.49 -24.03
C ALA A 39 -3.83 0.26 -24.86
N GLY A 40 -2.73 0.67 -24.21
CA GLY A 40 -1.64 1.41 -24.84
C GLY A 40 -1.89 2.89 -25.14
N GLN A 41 -3.00 3.47 -24.68
CA GLN A 41 -3.36 4.87 -24.92
C GLN A 41 -3.74 5.60 -23.64
N MET A 42 -3.11 6.74 -23.38
CA MET A 42 -3.43 7.58 -22.22
C MET A 42 -4.87 8.13 -22.25
N ALA A 43 -5.45 8.35 -23.44
CA ALA A 43 -6.84 8.80 -23.60
C ALA A 43 -7.86 7.86 -22.92
N ASN A 44 -7.55 6.57 -22.76
CA ASN A 44 -8.38 5.62 -22.05
C ASN A 44 -8.39 5.81 -20.53
N GLY A 45 -7.56 6.68 -19.98
CA GLY A 45 -7.52 7.03 -18.55
C GLY A 45 -8.84 7.60 -18.02
N GLU A 46 -9.72 8.11 -18.92
CA GLU A 46 -11.08 8.58 -18.58
C GLU A 46 -12.06 7.45 -18.22
N ARG A 47 -11.71 6.19 -18.43
CA ARG A 47 -12.56 5.07 -18.02
C ARG A 47 -12.76 5.10 -16.50
N PHE A 48 -13.99 4.86 -16.04
CA PHE A 48 -14.39 4.97 -14.64
C PHE A 48 -13.43 4.28 -13.66
N LEU A 49 -13.06 3.00 -13.92
CA LEU A 49 -12.17 2.25 -13.04
C LEU A 49 -10.75 2.83 -12.99
N LEU A 50 -10.22 3.29 -14.11
CA LEU A 50 -8.92 3.96 -14.14
C LEU A 50 -9.00 5.31 -13.42
N ARG A 51 -9.95 6.16 -13.80
CA ARG A 51 -10.09 7.51 -13.26
C ARG A 51 -10.23 7.56 -11.74
N TYR A 52 -10.97 6.61 -11.13
CA TYR A 52 -11.27 6.65 -9.71
C TYR A 52 -10.44 5.71 -8.84
N PHE A 53 -9.85 4.65 -9.40
CA PHE A 53 -9.20 3.60 -8.60
C PHE A 53 -7.80 3.23 -9.06
N LEU A 54 -7.59 2.94 -10.34
CA LEU A 54 -6.39 2.29 -10.85
C LEU A 54 -5.37 3.23 -11.49
N ALA A 55 -5.74 4.44 -11.92
CA ALA A 55 -4.77 5.42 -12.37
C ALA A 55 -3.80 5.77 -11.23
N SER A 56 -2.54 6.03 -11.56
CA SER A 56 -1.51 6.27 -10.54
C SER A 56 -1.88 7.41 -9.59
N GLN A 57 -2.45 8.51 -10.10
CA GLN A 57 -2.88 9.65 -9.29
C GLN A 57 -4.01 9.27 -8.33
N SER A 58 -5.00 8.51 -8.80
CA SER A 58 -6.12 8.05 -7.97
C SER A 58 -5.66 7.06 -6.90
N ALA A 59 -4.81 6.10 -7.27
CA ALA A 59 -4.23 5.14 -6.33
C ALA A 59 -3.42 5.85 -5.23
N ILE A 60 -2.63 6.86 -5.57
CA ILE A 60 -1.90 7.65 -4.59
C ILE A 60 -2.85 8.52 -3.74
N GLY A 61 -3.92 9.06 -4.33
CA GLY A 61 -4.97 9.74 -3.58
C GLY A 61 -5.61 8.83 -2.52
N TRP A 62 -5.92 7.59 -2.88
CA TRP A 62 -6.41 6.59 -1.92
C TRP A 62 -5.37 6.23 -0.85
N LEU A 63 -4.09 6.10 -1.19
CA LEU A 63 -3.03 5.92 -0.20
C LEU A 63 -3.04 7.07 0.82
N CYS A 64 -3.12 8.33 0.34
CA CYS A 64 -3.17 9.53 1.19
C CYS A 64 -4.42 9.60 2.07
N ALA A 65 -5.51 8.92 1.72
CA ALA A 65 -6.70 8.82 2.55
C ALA A 65 -6.60 7.67 3.56
N LEU A 66 -6.14 6.49 3.13
CA LEU A 66 -6.11 5.29 3.96
C LEU A 66 -5.06 5.36 5.07
N VAL A 67 -3.91 5.99 4.82
CA VAL A 67 -2.83 6.13 5.82
C VAL A 67 -3.28 6.95 7.03
N PRO A 68 -3.84 8.17 6.91
CA PRO A 68 -4.38 8.91 8.05
C PRO A 68 -5.54 8.20 8.74
N MET A 69 -6.40 7.50 7.99
CA MET A 69 -7.48 6.71 8.59
C MET A 69 -6.94 5.56 9.44
N ALA A 70 -5.91 4.86 8.97
CA ALA A 70 -5.23 3.83 9.75
C ALA A 70 -4.62 4.42 11.02
N TRP A 71 -3.93 5.58 10.89
CA TRP A 71 -3.36 6.30 12.03
C TRP A 71 -4.43 6.66 13.07
N LEU A 72 -5.55 7.24 12.64
CA LEU A 72 -6.66 7.58 13.54
C LEU A 72 -7.18 6.34 14.28
N CYS A 73 -7.34 5.21 13.61
CA CYS A 73 -7.78 3.97 14.24
C CYS A 73 -6.75 3.45 15.26
N TYR A 74 -5.44 3.53 14.98
CA TYR A 74 -4.40 3.20 15.95
C TYR A 74 -4.41 4.14 17.13
N ALA A 75 -4.50 5.46 16.91
CA ALA A 75 -4.56 6.48 17.96
C ALA A 75 -5.77 6.29 18.87
N LEU A 76 -6.97 6.12 18.29
CA LEU A 76 -8.20 5.84 19.04
C LEU A 76 -8.09 4.52 19.82
N GLY A 77 -7.55 3.48 19.23
CA GLY A 77 -7.33 2.21 19.89
C GLY A 77 -6.44 2.33 21.12
N LEU A 78 -5.39 3.17 21.06
CA LEU A 78 -4.52 3.44 22.21
C LEU A 78 -5.20 4.31 23.27
N LEU A 79 -5.90 5.38 22.86
CA LEU A 79 -6.60 6.28 23.79
C LEU A 79 -7.71 5.56 24.56
N VAL A 80 -8.48 4.73 23.87
CA VAL A 80 -9.54 3.92 24.49
C VAL A 80 -8.90 2.87 25.39
N GLY A 81 -7.87 2.15 24.93
CA GLY A 81 -7.19 1.13 25.74
C GLY A 81 -6.51 1.66 26.99
N ASN A 82 -6.09 2.94 27.02
CA ASN A 82 -5.45 3.54 28.18
C ASN A 82 -6.43 4.09 29.23
N LYS A 83 -7.71 4.29 28.85
CA LYS A 83 -8.75 4.82 29.75
C LYS A 83 -9.61 3.74 30.43
N GLN A 84 -9.40 2.47 30.07
CA GLN A 84 -10.28 1.39 30.52
C GLN A 84 -9.76 0.70 31.78
N THR A 85 -10.48 0.96 32.88
CA THR A 85 -10.59 0.10 34.04
C THR A 85 -11.40 -1.15 33.66
N GLU A 86 -10.96 -2.29 34.10
CA GLU A 86 -11.23 -3.71 33.76
C GLU A 86 -12.63 -4.21 33.33
N THR A 87 -13.70 -3.41 33.24
CA THR A 87 -15.04 -4.03 33.28
C THR A 87 -15.85 -4.01 31.97
N ASP A 88 -15.58 -3.15 30.96
CA ASP A 88 -16.64 -3.01 29.94
C ASP A 88 -16.23 -2.95 28.44
N SER A 89 -14.98 -3.18 28.07
CA SER A 89 -14.62 -2.94 26.67
C SER A 89 -13.66 -3.94 26.03
N THR A 90 -13.87 -5.19 26.33
CA THR A 90 -13.04 -6.31 25.81
C THR A 90 -13.06 -6.42 24.28
N HIS A 91 -14.02 -5.80 23.59
CA HIS A 91 -14.20 -5.97 22.15
C HIS A 91 -13.84 -4.75 21.27
N ALA A 92 -13.94 -3.52 21.79
CA ALA A 92 -13.75 -2.32 20.98
C ALA A 92 -12.28 -2.08 20.59
N VAL A 93 -11.34 -2.21 21.51
CA VAL A 93 -9.90 -2.01 21.26
C VAL A 93 -9.35 -3.00 20.24
N PRO A 94 -9.55 -4.33 20.37
CA PRO A 94 -9.06 -5.27 19.37
C PRO A 94 -9.73 -5.08 18.01
N MET A 95 -10.98 -4.61 17.96
CA MET A 95 -11.65 -4.31 16.70
C MET A 95 -11.03 -3.10 15.99
N LEU A 96 -10.79 -1.99 16.71
CA LEU A 96 -10.12 -0.80 16.15
C LEU A 96 -8.73 -1.12 15.61
N LEU A 97 -7.92 -1.86 16.36
CA LEU A 97 -6.58 -2.26 15.92
C LEU A 97 -6.64 -3.19 14.70
N ARG A 98 -7.66 -4.04 14.60
CA ARG A 98 -7.86 -4.90 13.43
C ARG A 98 -8.23 -4.08 12.20
N ILE A 99 -9.14 -3.11 12.35
CA ILE A 99 -9.52 -2.19 11.26
C ILE A 99 -8.30 -1.38 10.81
N ALA A 100 -7.54 -0.81 11.75
CA ALA A 100 -6.33 -0.06 11.46
C ALA A 100 -5.34 -0.88 10.61
N ARG A 101 -5.12 -2.13 10.99
CA ARG A 101 -4.25 -3.06 10.25
C ARG A 101 -4.76 -3.34 8.84
N TYR A 102 -6.07 -3.56 8.65
CA TYR A 102 -6.62 -3.77 7.31
C TYR A 102 -6.51 -2.53 6.43
N LEU A 103 -6.75 -1.33 6.99
CA LEU A 103 -6.56 -0.06 6.29
C LEU A 103 -5.10 0.15 5.89
N ALA A 104 -4.16 -0.18 6.77
CA ALA A 104 -2.72 -0.11 6.48
C ALA A 104 -2.31 -1.07 5.36
N TRP A 105 -2.80 -2.33 5.36
CA TRP A 105 -2.57 -3.28 4.28
C TRP A 105 -3.19 -2.81 2.96
N ALA A 106 -4.40 -2.28 2.99
CA ALA A 106 -5.07 -1.73 1.81
C ALA A 106 -4.28 -0.52 1.25
N GLY A 107 -3.84 0.39 2.13
CA GLY A 107 -3.00 1.52 1.75
C GLY A 107 -1.70 1.08 1.09
N ALA A 108 -0.97 0.12 1.69
CA ALA A 108 0.26 -0.42 1.12
C ALA A 108 0.04 -1.09 -0.24
N ALA A 109 -1.05 -1.87 -0.39
CA ALA A 109 -1.41 -2.53 -1.64
C ALA A 109 -1.70 -1.52 -2.76
N ILE A 110 -2.55 -0.52 -2.46
CA ILE A 110 -2.93 0.52 -3.42
C ILE A 110 -1.72 1.39 -3.77
N GLY A 111 -0.88 1.74 -2.78
CA GLY A 111 0.34 2.51 -3.02
C GLY A 111 1.32 1.78 -3.94
N LEU A 112 1.59 0.48 -3.70
CA LEU A 112 2.42 -0.34 -4.58
C LEU A 112 1.83 -0.45 -5.99
N THR A 113 0.51 -0.69 -6.08
CA THR A 113 -0.18 -0.76 -7.38
C THR A 113 -0.06 0.57 -8.11
N GLY A 114 -0.27 1.71 -7.44
CA GLY A 114 -0.13 3.04 -8.01
C GLY A 114 1.27 3.31 -8.57
N MET A 115 2.32 2.87 -7.87
CA MET A 115 3.70 2.98 -8.36
C MET A 115 3.95 2.12 -9.61
N LEU A 116 3.45 0.88 -9.64
CA LEU A 116 3.56 0.01 -10.81
C LEU A 116 2.82 0.58 -12.02
N VAL A 117 1.61 1.12 -11.81
CA VAL A 117 0.83 1.79 -12.86
C VAL A 117 1.54 3.07 -13.33
N ARG A 118 2.11 3.85 -12.42
CA ARG A 118 2.92 5.04 -12.76
C ARG A 118 4.09 4.70 -13.66
N TRP A 119 4.74 3.58 -13.39
CA TRP A 119 5.81 3.07 -14.27
C TRP A 119 5.28 2.81 -15.69
N HIS A 120 4.14 2.15 -15.82
CA HIS A 120 3.52 1.93 -17.14
C HIS A 120 3.12 3.25 -17.82
N GLU A 121 2.50 4.19 -17.08
CA GLU A 121 2.10 5.50 -17.59
C GLU A 121 3.29 6.30 -18.12
N SER A 122 4.49 6.18 -17.52
CA SER A 122 5.70 6.86 -17.99
C SER A 122 6.08 6.44 -19.42
N TYR A 123 5.89 5.16 -19.77
CA TYR A 123 6.10 4.68 -21.13
C TYR A 123 5.03 5.14 -22.13
N LEU A 124 3.80 5.34 -21.66
CA LEU A 124 2.72 5.87 -22.50
C LEU A 124 2.90 7.36 -22.79
N LEU A 125 3.43 8.11 -21.82
CA LEU A 125 3.69 9.56 -21.96
C LEU A 125 4.91 9.83 -22.84
N THR A 126 5.97 9.02 -22.70
CA THR A 126 7.23 9.22 -23.42
C THR A 126 7.67 7.90 -24.06
N PRO A 127 7.15 7.56 -25.25
CA PRO A 127 7.52 6.34 -25.95
C PRO A 127 9.03 6.28 -26.17
N GLY A 128 9.68 5.21 -25.69
CA GLY A 128 11.13 5.02 -25.78
C GLY A 128 11.96 5.55 -24.62
N ASN A 129 11.44 6.46 -23.79
CA ASN A 129 12.13 7.02 -22.61
C ASN A 129 11.35 6.84 -21.29
N GLY A 130 10.56 5.76 -21.20
CA GLY A 130 9.91 5.41 -19.94
C GLY A 130 10.94 5.17 -18.83
N HIS A 131 10.66 5.68 -17.64
CA HIS A 131 11.57 5.60 -16.49
C HIS A 131 10.87 4.95 -15.27
N ILE A 132 11.68 4.37 -14.40
CA ILE A 132 11.21 3.84 -13.14
C ILE A 132 10.66 5.02 -12.30
N PRO A 133 9.54 4.85 -11.57
CA PRO A 133 8.90 5.92 -10.80
C PRO A 133 9.70 6.29 -9.53
N LEU A 134 10.93 6.74 -9.73
CA LEU A 134 11.90 7.21 -8.72
C LEU A 134 12.62 8.47 -9.20
N SER A 135 12.17 9.05 -10.30
CA SER A 135 12.84 10.20 -10.93
C SER A 135 12.47 11.54 -10.28
N ASN A 136 11.34 11.61 -9.60
CA ASN A 136 10.87 12.79 -8.91
C ASN A 136 10.88 12.61 -7.39
N LEU A 137 11.18 13.67 -6.67
CA LEU A 137 11.14 13.68 -5.20
C LEU A 137 9.80 13.18 -4.65
N TYR A 138 8.69 13.52 -5.31
CA TYR A 138 7.35 13.05 -4.99
C TYR A 138 7.25 11.51 -5.06
N GLU A 139 7.74 10.89 -6.11
CA GLU A 139 7.71 9.43 -6.29
C GLU A 139 8.55 8.71 -5.22
N VAL A 140 9.68 9.31 -4.87
CA VAL A 140 10.55 8.80 -3.80
C VAL A 140 9.85 8.86 -2.45
N PHE A 141 9.15 9.94 -2.12
CA PHE A 141 8.36 10.01 -0.87
C PHE A 141 7.25 8.98 -0.82
N ILE A 142 6.53 8.75 -1.91
CA ILE A 142 5.51 7.69 -1.97
C ILE A 142 6.13 6.32 -1.70
N LEU A 143 7.28 6.02 -2.32
CA LEU A 143 8.00 4.79 -2.06
C LEU A 143 8.38 4.64 -0.59
N PHE A 144 8.91 5.71 0.05
CA PHE A 144 9.23 5.69 1.46
C PHE A 144 8.02 5.40 2.34
N ILE A 145 6.88 6.03 2.07
CA ILE A 145 5.63 5.78 2.79
C ILE A 145 5.24 4.31 2.68
N VAL A 146 5.27 3.75 1.48
CA VAL A 146 4.90 2.35 1.24
C VAL A 146 5.87 1.39 1.93
N ILE A 147 7.18 1.61 1.82
CA ILE A 147 8.19 0.76 2.47
C ILE A 147 8.03 0.84 3.99
N THR A 148 7.87 2.04 4.55
CA THR A 148 7.67 2.24 6.00
C THR A 148 6.43 1.52 6.48
N ALA A 149 5.32 1.62 5.74
CA ALA A 149 4.08 0.92 6.03
C ALA A 149 4.27 -0.61 6.05
N LEU A 150 4.95 -1.16 5.04
CA LEU A 150 5.23 -2.59 4.94
C LEU A 150 6.15 -3.08 6.07
N MET A 151 7.18 -2.32 6.40
CA MET A 151 8.07 -2.62 7.52
C MET A 151 7.31 -2.62 8.84
N PHE A 152 6.49 -1.60 9.08
CA PHE A 152 5.65 -1.55 10.27
C PHE A 152 4.71 -2.76 10.37
N LEU A 153 3.99 -3.09 9.29
CA LEU A 153 3.09 -4.23 9.25
C LEU A 153 3.81 -5.56 9.49
N TYR A 154 5.05 -5.69 9.00
CA TYR A 154 5.89 -6.85 9.30
C TYR A 154 6.22 -6.94 10.79
N TYR A 155 6.71 -5.85 11.40
CA TYR A 155 7.06 -5.81 12.82
C TYR A 155 5.83 -5.96 13.72
N GLU A 156 4.71 -5.32 13.37
CA GLU A 156 3.44 -5.49 14.07
C GLU A 156 2.99 -6.94 14.09
N GLY A 157 3.05 -7.61 12.93
CA GLY A 157 2.68 -9.02 12.81
C GLY A 157 3.58 -9.97 13.59
N LYS A 158 4.88 -9.67 13.68
CA LYS A 158 5.87 -10.52 14.34
C LYS A 158 5.95 -10.29 15.85
N PHE A 159 5.91 -9.03 16.29
CA PHE A 159 6.17 -8.64 17.67
C PHE A 159 4.94 -8.10 18.42
N ARG A 160 3.77 -8.03 17.76
CA ARG A 160 2.51 -7.49 18.30
C ARG A 160 2.65 -6.05 18.84
N LEU A 161 3.46 -5.24 18.19
CA LEU A 161 3.79 -3.88 18.60
C LEU A 161 2.75 -2.85 18.11
N HIS A 162 1.47 -3.06 18.44
CA HIS A 162 0.38 -2.18 18.00
C HIS A 162 0.56 -0.71 18.42
N ARG A 163 1.24 -0.46 19.54
CA ARG A 163 1.49 0.90 20.05
C ARG A 163 2.39 1.72 19.14
N LEU A 164 3.25 1.09 18.36
CA LEU A 164 4.12 1.80 17.41
C LEU A 164 3.36 2.37 16.21
N GLY A 165 2.14 1.88 15.91
CA GLY A 165 1.35 2.36 14.79
C GLY A 165 1.07 3.86 14.81
N VAL A 166 0.94 4.44 15.99
CA VAL A 166 0.74 5.91 16.14
C VAL A 166 1.98 6.73 15.80
N PHE A 167 3.16 6.15 15.93
CA PHE A 167 4.44 6.85 15.65
C PHE A 167 4.92 6.64 14.21
N VAL A 168 4.44 5.61 13.52
CA VAL A 168 4.90 5.24 12.18
C VAL A 168 4.02 5.87 11.10
N TYR A 169 2.72 5.97 11.34
CA TYR A 169 1.75 6.60 10.46
C TYR A 169 1.41 8.02 10.94
#